data_5d68f19278a7d515af224aecd803da71
#
_entry.id   5d68f19278a7d515af224aecd803da71
#
_cell.length_a   1.000
_cell.length_b   1.000
_cell.length_c   1.000
_cell.angle_alpha   90.00
_cell.angle_beta   90.00
_cell.angle_gamma   90.00
#
_symmetry.space_group_name_H-M   'P 1'
#
loop_
_entity.id
_entity.type
_entity.pdbx_description
1 polymer ?
#
loop_
_entity_poly.entity_id
_entity_poly.type
_entity_poly.pdbx_seq_one_letter_code
_entity_poly.pdbx_strand_id
1 'polypeptide(L)'
;MRTDTPVTVYRKDYQPYPYTIADVALEFDLDPASTTVRCLMQVARKADARDDAPLVLDGEALELVSIRVDGRDWARDGYVLDDATLTLRGLPPSAAVEIVSRCRPAANSTLMGLYVSGGNFFTQCEAEGFRRIAWFADRPDVMSRYRVTLRAAPDYPVLLSNGNLLATATLPDGRLQAEWEDPFPKPSYLFALVAGRLTHREERVRTQSGRDVLLQVYSDPGSENRTEWALESLRHALRWDESRFGLELDLDRFMVVAVRDFNMGAMENKGLNIFNAAYVLADPATATDANYEGIESVIGHEYFHNWTGNRVTCRDWFQLSLKEGLTVFRDQEFSADMMARGLDEQAAASARAVKRIDDVVTLRAAQFPEDAGPMAHPIRPDSYQEIGNFYTATVYEKGAEVIRMQHTLLGEPGFRAGMDEYFRRHDGQAVTCDDFVAAMESVYAARNPGRDLSVFRRWYSQAGTPRVSVKLDHDAQSGRCTVTLTQRCAPVGVEKRAGRDFAKQAFHIPFAIGLLDAQGRALPLHLNGQPARDTVLLELTEARASWTFEQVPDMPVPSLLRGFSAPVIVEYDWSDADLALLSAHDTDPFARWEAGQELATREILALTASHQAGQPLAVRPAFI
;
A
#
# COMPACT_ATOMS: atom_id res chain seq x y z
N MET A 1 -8.31 7.55 27.53
CA MET A 1 -7.27 8.49 27.05
C MET A 1 -6.01 8.22 27.84
N ARG A 2 -4.92 7.83 27.18
CA ARG A 2 -3.60 7.80 27.83
C ARG A 2 -3.28 9.22 28.30
N THR A 3 -3.02 9.39 29.58
CA THR A 3 -2.66 10.69 30.20
C THR A 3 -1.15 10.93 30.19
N ASP A 4 -0.38 9.98 29.69
CA ASP A 4 1.07 10.06 29.63
C ASP A 4 1.54 10.84 28.42
N THR A 5 2.67 11.54 28.57
CA THR A 5 3.30 12.25 27.45
C THR A 5 3.65 11.24 26.35
N PRO A 6 3.17 11.39 25.10
CA PRO A 6 3.45 10.44 24.04
C PRO A 6 4.95 10.30 23.80
N VAL A 7 5.44 9.08 23.72
CA VAL A 7 6.83 8.80 23.39
C VAL A 7 7.02 8.90 21.89
N THR A 8 7.97 9.73 21.45
CA THR A 8 8.31 9.83 20.03
C THR A 8 9.30 8.74 19.65
N VAL A 9 8.94 7.93 18.68
CA VAL A 9 9.80 6.92 18.06
C VAL A 9 10.48 7.54 16.84
N TYR A 10 11.80 7.33 16.70
CA TYR A 10 12.58 7.88 15.57
C TYR A 10 13.17 6.76 14.72
N ARG A 11 13.08 6.91 13.40
CA ARG A 11 13.65 5.95 12.41
C ARG A 11 15.15 5.71 12.60
N LYS A 12 15.90 6.75 12.96
CA LYS A 12 17.35 6.69 13.21
C LYS A 12 17.73 5.83 14.43
N ASP A 13 16.78 5.60 15.34
CA ASP A 13 17.02 4.86 16.58
C ASP A 13 16.64 3.36 16.44
N TYR A 14 16.31 2.92 15.22
CA TYR A 14 16.05 1.51 14.95
C TYR A 14 17.24 0.64 15.36
N GLN A 15 16.94 -0.42 16.13
CA GLN A 15 17.88 -1.46 16.49
C GLN A 15 17.28 -2.83 16.11
N PRO A 16 18.07 -3.72 15.48
CA PRO A 16 17.62 -5.08 15.23
C PRO A 16 17.21 -5.79 16.53
N TYR A 17 16.15 -6.57 16.48
CA TYR A 17 15.74 -7.37 17.62
C TYR A 17 16.83 -8.42 17.95
N PRO A 18 17.22 -8.60 19.23
CA PRO A 18 18.38 -9.43 19.58
C PRO A 18 18.14 -10.94 19.49
N TYR A 19 16.90 -11.37 19.24
CA TYR A 19 16.53 -12.77 19.10
C TYR A 19 15.90 -13.05 17.73
N THR A 20 16.01 -14.30 17.29
CA THR A 20 15.13 -14.88 16.29
C THR A 20 14.04 -15.67 17.00
N ILE A 21 12.81 -15.62 16.50
CA ILE A 21 11.69 -16.47 16.93
C ILE A 21 11.25 -17.22 15.68
N ALA A 22 11.86 -18.39 15.43
CA ALA A 22 11.68 -19.09 14.17
C ALA A 22 10.30 -19.75 14.04
N ASP A 23 9.82 -20.36 15.13
CA ASP A 23 8.57 -21.09 15.16
C ASP A 23 7.73 -20.66 16.36
N VAL A 24 6.44 -20.50 16.13
CA VAL A 24 5.44 -20.12 17.13
C VAL A 24 4.28 -21.10 17.07
N ALA A 25 3.94 -21.72 18.20
CA ALA A 25 2.72 -22.49 18.36
C ALA A 25 1.75 -21.72 19.27
N LEU A 26 0.57 -21.41 18.75
CA LEU A 26 -0.51 -20.72 19.47
C LEU A 26 -1.66 -21.69 19.70
N GLU A 27 -2.11 -21.82 20.95
CA GLU A 27 -3.32 -22.55 21.29
C GLU A 27 -4.32 -21.61 21.96
N PHE A 28 -5.52 -21.57 21.44
CA PHE A 28 -6.62 -20.74 21.93
C PHE A 28 -7.73 -21.61 22.51
N ASP A 29 -8.08 -21.40 23.75
CA ASP A 29 -9.35 -21.83 24.32
C ASP A 29 -10.29 -20.61 24.30
N LEU A 30 -11.11 -20.50 23.25
CA LEU A 30 -11.93 -19.34 22.96
C LEU A 30 -13.16 -19.29 23.87
N ASP A 31 -13.26 -18.20 24.63
CA ASP A 31 -14.43 -17.81 25.41
C ASP A 31 -14.56 -16.28 25.34
N PRO A 32 -15.76 -15.73 25.07
CA PRO A 32 -15.95 -14.28 24.93
C PRO A 32 -15.54 -13.48 26.17
N ALA A 33 -15.76 -14.04 27.37
CA ALA A 33 -15.45 -13.35 28.63
C ALA A 33 -13.97 -13.50 29.02
N SER A 34 -13.34 -14.63 28.68
CA SER A 34 -11.97 -14.94 29.12
C SER A 34 -11.30 -15.99 28.22
N THR A 35 -10.74 -15.56 27.09
CA THR A 35 -9.97 -16.44 26.22
C THR A 35 -8.60 -16.70 26.81
N THR A 36 -8.23 -17.99 26.92
CA THR A 36 -6.88 -18.42 27.30
C THR A 36 -6.03 -18.64 26.05
N VAL A 37 -4.83 -18.05 26.04
CA VAL A 37 -3.85 -18.18 24.96
C VAL A 37 -2.57 -18.78 25.50
N ARG A 38 -2.14 -19.89 24.94
CA ARG A 38 -0.82 -20.51 25.16
C ARG A 38 0.05 -20.20 23.95
N CYS A 39 1.14 -19.49 24.17
CA CYS A 39 2.13 -19.13 23.14
C CYS A 39 3.45 -19.84 23.45
N LEU A 40 3.87 -20.76 22.58
CA LEU A 40 5.16 -21.45 22.64
C LEU A 40 6.05 -20.93 21.52
N MET A 41 7.17 -20.31 21.89
CA MET A 41 8.14 -19.69 20.98
C MET A 41 9.47 -20.44 21.00
N GLN A 42 10.02 -20.76 19.83
CA GLN A 42 11.41 -21.22 19.71
C GLN A 42 12.31 -20.01 19.52
N VAL A 43 12.98 -19.58 20.59
CA VAL A 43 13.81 -18.36 20.59
C VAL A 43 15.28 -18.73 20.48
N ALA A 44 16.05 -17.94 19.71
CA ALA A 44 17.51 -18.06 19.66
C ALA A 44 18.13 -16.67 19.61
N ARG A 45 19.13 -16.44 20.49
CA ARG A 45 19.88 -15.19 20.52
C ARG A 45 20.74 -15.09 19.26
N LYS A 46 20.69 -13.93 18.59
CA LYS A 46 21.50 -13.66 17.41
C LYS A 46 22.97 -13.57 17.77
N ALA A 47 23.85 -13.97 16.85
CA ALA A 47 25.29 -14.01 17.09
C ALA A 47 25.93 -12.63 17.35
N ASP A 48 25.32 -11.57 16.82
CA ASP A 48 25.73 -10.18 17.00
C ASP A 48 25.09 -9.49 18.21
N ALA A 49 24.17 -10.17 18.90
CA ALA A 49 23.57 -9.66 20.12
C ALA A 49 24.48 -9.86 21.34
N ARG A 50 24.31 -8.99 22.34
CA ARG A 50 25.03 -9.13 23.62
C ARG A 50 24.66 -10.43 24.32
N ASP A 51 25.62 -11.05 24.99
CA ASP A 51 25.41 -12.32 25.73
C ASP A 51 24.34 -12.23 26.84
N ASP A 52 24.18 -11.04 27.42
CA ASP A 52 23.23 -10.74 28.49
C ASP A 52 21.94 -10.08 27.98
N ALA A 53 21.74 -10.02 26.66
CA ALA A 53 20.56 -9.38 26.07
C ALA A 53 19.27 -10.03 26.61
N PRO A 54 18.34 -9.25 27.19
CA PRO A 54 17.06 -9.79 27.65
C PRO A 54 16.14 -10.08 26.45
N LEU A 55 15.24 -11.04 26.64
CA LEU A 55 14.09 -11.20 25.73
C LEU A 55 12.98 -10.25 26.20
N VAL A 56 12.70 -9.21 25.43
CA VAL A 56 11.66 -8.21 25.72
C VAL A 56 10.46 -8.48 24.84
N LEU A 57 9.31 -8.72 25.45
CA LEU A 57 8.04 -8.99 24.77
C LEU A 57 7.04 -7.89 25.08
N ASP A 58 6.32 -7.45 24.09
CA ASP A 58 5.24 -6.47 24.22
C ASP A 58 3.95 -7.16 24.67
N GLY A 59 3.13 -6.48 25.48
CA GLY A 59 1.84 -6.96 25.93
C GLY A 59 0.95 -5.83 26.40
N GLU A 60 -0.33 -5.88 26.09
CA GLU A 60 -1.30 -4.87 26.50
C GLU A 60 -2.63 -5.51 26.90
N ALA A 61 -3.17 -5.13 28.05
CA ALA A 61 -4.44 -5.63 28.59
C ALA A 61 -4.49 -7.16 28.73
N LEU A 62 -3.37 -7.81 29.06
CA LEU A 62 -3.21 -9.24 29.24
C LEU A 62 -3.03 -9.59 30.71
N GLU A 63 -3.66 -10.69 31.15
CA GLU A 63 -3.35 -11.36 32.41
C GLU A 63 -2.28 -12.43 32.17
N LEU A 64 -1.12 -12.31 32.81
CA LEU A 64 -0.07 -13.34 32.77
C LEU A 64 -0.44 -14.49 33.72
N VAL A 65 -0.57 -15.69 33.16
CA VAL A 65 -0.90 -16.91 33.97
C VAL A 65 0.34 -17.68 34.34
N SER A 66 1.24 -17.98 33.39
CA SER A 66 2.47 -18.73 33.65
C SER A 66 3.53 -18.47 32.60
N ILE A 67 4.80 -18.68 33.00
CA ILE A 67 5.96 -18.68 32.11
C ILE A 67 6.72 -19.96 32.34
N ARG A 68 7.10 -20.66 31.26
CA ARG A 68 7.98 -21.80 31.26
C ARG A 68 9.11 -21.63 30.27
N VAL A 69 10.29 -22.09 30.65
CA VAL A 69 11.46 -22.15 29.77
C VAL A 69 11.95 -23.59 29.75
N ASP A 70 12.04 -24.17 28.54
CA ASP A 70 12.40 -25.58 28.35
C ASP A 70 11.55 -26.53 29.19
N GLY A 71 10.25 -26.25 29.28
CA GLY A 71 9.26 -27.03 30.02
C GLY A 71 9.29 -26.87 31.55
N ARG A 72 10.14 -26.02 32.11
CA ARG A 72 10.25 -25.73 33.55
C ARG A 72 9.67 -24.37 33.88
N ASP A 73 8.96 -24.27 34.99
CA ASP A 73 8.42 -23.02 35.47
C ASP A 73 9.56 -22.00 35.68
N TRP A 74 9.40 -20.80 35.14
CA TRP A 74 10.40 -19.73 35.20
C TRP A 74 10.25 -18.96 36.52
N ALA A 75 11.33 -18.83 37.25
CA ALA A 75 11.31 -18.21 38.58
C ALA A 75 10.93 -16.71 38.49
N ARG A 76 10.25 -16.20 39.54
CA ARG A 76 9.74 -14.82 39.58
C ARG A 76 10.84 -13.76 39.46
N ASP A 77 12.03 -14.02 39.91
CA ASP A 77 13.22 -13.18 39.84
C ASP A 77 13.89 -13.20 38.44
N GLY A 78 13.53 -14.16 37.60
CA GLY A 78 14.00 -14.28 36.20
C GLY A 78 13.29 -13.37 35.23
N TYR A 79 12.25 -12.61 35.62
CA TYR A 79 11.54 -11.71 34.74
C TYR A 79 11.04 -10.44 35.44
N VAL A 80 10.85 -9.39 34.61
CA VAL A 80 10.20 -8.13 35.01
C VAL A 80 8.94 -8.00 34.17
N LEU A 81 7.83 -7.70 34.80
CA LEU A 81 6.54 -7.44 34.19
C LEU A 81 6.12 -6.01 34.55
N ASP A 82 5.84 -5.19 33.54
CA ASP A 82 5.20 -3.90 33.68
C ASP A 82 3.91 -3.85 32.84
N ASP A 83 3.30 -2.66 32.70
CA ASP A 83 2.01 -2.48 32.02
C ASP A 83 2.07 -2.73 30.50
N ALA A 84 3.26 -2.72 29.90
CA ALA A 84 3.47 -2.80 28.46
C ALA A 84 4.47 -3.86 28.03
N THR A 85 5.32 -4.35 28.94
CA THR A 85 6.38 -5.29 28.57
C THR A 85 6.54 -6.42 29.59
N LEU A 86 6.97 -7.58 29.06
CA LEU A 86 7.47 -8.72 29.80
C LEU A 86 8.92 -8.95 29.41
N THR A 87 9.84 -8.72 30.34
CA THR A 87 11.29 -8.84 30.13
C THR A 87 11.84 -10.08 30.81
N LEU A 88 12.25 -11.11 30.06
CA LEU A 88 12.91 -12.29 30.56
C LEU A 88 14.43 -12.11 30.53
N ARG A 89 15.11 -12.47 31.63
CA ARG A 89 16.57 -12.36 31.80
C ARG A 89 17.20 -13.71 32.04
N GLY A 90 18.48 -13.84 31.67
CA GLY A 90 19.23 -15.05 31.93
C GLY A 90 18.83 -16.26 31.08
N LEU A 91 18.16 -16.03 29.94
CA LEU A 91 17.83 -17.12 29.03
C LEU A 91 19.10 -17.75 28.44
N PRO A 92 19.11 -19.07 28.19
CA PRO A 92 20.17 -19.70 27.42
C PRO A 92 20.19 -19.15 25.98
N PRO A 93 21.28 -19.38 25.21
CA PRO A 93 21.38 -18.92 23.83
C PRO A 93 20.24 -19.36 22.92
N SER A 94 19.63 -20.52 23.23
CA SER A 94 18.43 -21.02 22.54
C SER A 94 17.53 -21.66 23.59
N ALA A 95 16.23 -21.43 23.52
CA ALA A 95 15.23 -21.93 24.45
C ALA A 95 13.83 -22.06 23.83
N ALA A 96 13.03 -22.96 24.37
CA ALA A 96 11.59 -22.99 24.17
C ALA A 96 10.91 -22.17 25.28
N VAL A 97 10.37 -21.01 24.94
CA VAL A 97 9.67 -20.12 25.87
C VAL A 97 8.17 -20.29 25.70
N GLU A 98 7.49 -20.74 26.73
CA GLU A 98 6.05 -20.89 26.80
C GLU A 98 5.45 -19.84 27.72
N ILE A 99 4.46 -19.09 27.23
CA ILE A 99 3.73 -18.12 28.04
C ILE A 99 2.23 -18.41 27.89
N VAL A 100 1.55 -18.50 29.02
CA VAL A 100 0.10 -18.60 29.08
C VAL A 100 -0.45 -17.28 29.57
N SER A 101 -1.39 -16.72 28.81
CA SER A 101 -2.07 -15.46 29.14
C SER A 101 -3.58 -15.58 28.96
N ARG A 102 -4.31 -14.60 29.49
CA ARG A 102 -5.75 -14.41 29.23
C ARG A 102 -6.03 -13.03 28.72
N CYS A 103 -6.96 -12.95 27.77
CA CYS A 103 -7.55 -11.69 27.27
C CYS A 103 -9.09 -11.77 27.36
N ARG A 104 -9.75 -10.63 27.22
CA ARG A 104 -11.22 -10.49 27.37
C ARG A 104 -11.84 -9.94 26.09
N PRO A 105 -12.10 -10.79 25.07
CA PRO A 105 -12.55 -10.32 23.76
C PRO A 105 -13.86 -9.55 23.77
N ALA A 106 -14.87 -9.96 24.57
CA ALA A 106 -16.16 -9.27 24.66
C ALA A 106 -16.08 -7.88 25.33
N ALA A 107 -15.05 -7.64 26.15
CA ALA A 107 -14.79 -6.34 26.78
C ALA A 107 -13.88 -5.43 25.94
N ASN A 108 -13.35 -5.94 24.83
CA ASN A 108 -12.45 -5.19 23.96
C ASN A 108 -13.24 -4.31 22.97
N SER A 109 -13.41 -3.05 23.31
CA SER A 109 -14.08 -2.04 22.47
C SER A 109 -13.13 -1.30 21.51
N THR A 110 -11.83 -1.60 21.54
CA THR A 110 -10.84 -0.93 20.67
C THR A 110 -10.84 -1.51 19.26
N LEU A 111 -11.40 -2.71 19.06
CA LEU A 111 -11.34 -3.50 17.83
C LEU A 111 -9.90 -3.79 17.36
N MET A 112 -8.93 -3.77 18.28
CA MET A 112 -7.53 -4.15 18.07
C MET A 112 -7.19 -5.39 18.90
N GLY A 113 -6.41 -6.31 18.36
CA GLY A 113 -6.20 -7.64 18.93
C GLY A 113 -7.42 -8.53 18.70
N LEU A 114 -7.74 -9.42 19.65
CA LEU A 114 -8.90 -10.31 19.59
C LEU A 114 -10.13 -9.62 20.20
N TYR A 115 -11.25 -9.58 19.46
CA TYR A 115 -12.50 -8.96 19.89
C TYR A 115 -13.73 -9.75 19.41
N VAL A 116 -14.90 -9.37 19.88
CA VAL A 116 -16.19 -9.96 19.50
C VAL A 116 -17.05 -8.92 18.80
N SER A 117 -17.55 -9.26 17.62
CA SER A 117 -18.53 -8.48 16.85
C SER A 117 -19.65 -9.40 16.37
N GLY A 118 -20.92 -9.00 16.56
CA GLY A 118 -22.07 -9.81 16.18
C GLY A 118 -22.12 -11.22 16.80
N GLY A 119 -21.43 -11.43 17.92
CA GLY A 119 -21.30 -12.73 18.58
C GLY A 119 -20.20 -13.63 18.04
N ASN A 120 -19.44 -13.20 17.03
CA ASN A 120 -18.32 -13.91 16.43
C ASN A 120 -16.98 -13.29 16.88
N PHE A 121 -15.91 -14.09 16.90
CA PHE A 121 -14.55 -13.62 17.20
C PHE A 121 -13.85 -13.19 15.92
N PHE A 122 -13.15 -12.06 16.01
CA PHE A 122 -12.28 -11.51 14.96
C PHE A 122 -10.99 -10.97 15.55
N THR A 123 -9.99 -10.79 14.71
CA THR A 123 -8.73 -10.15 15.08
C THR A 123 -8.41 -8.98 14.17
N GLN A 124 -7.73 -7.95 14.73
CA GLN A 124 -7.00 -6.92 14.00
C GLN A 124 -5.64 -6.72 14.67
N CYS A 125 -4.56 -7.07 13.97
CA CYS A 125 -3.21 -7.04 14.52
C CYS A 125 -2.34 -5.90 13.98
N GLU A 126 -2.60 -5.38 12.80
CA GLU A 126 -1.85 -4.23 12.26
C GLU A 126 -2.31 -2.92 12.92
N ALA A 127 -1.38 -2.07 13.39
CA ALA A 127 0.08 -2.27 13.35
C ALA A 127 0.60 -3.01 14.59
N GLU A 128 0.03 -2.80 15.78
CA GLU A 128 0.54 -3.25 17.10
C GLU A 128 -0.56 -3.93 17.94
N GLY A 129 -1.47 -4.67 17.27
CA GLY A 129 -2.59 -5.34 17.94
C GLY A 129 -2.29 -6.74 18.47
N PHE A 130 -1.26 -7.43 17.96
CA PHE A 130 -0.94 -8.78 18.41
C PHE A 130 -0.55 -8.83 19.89
N ARG A 131 0.09 -7.77 20.41
CA ARG A 131 0.42 -7.60 21.85
C ARG A 131 -0.80 -7.60 22.77
N ARG A 132 -2.02 -7.46 22.23
CA ARG A 132 -3.30 -7.57 22.96
C ARG A 132 -3.86 -8.99 22.98
N ILE A 133 -3.16 -9.94 22.31
CA ILE A 133 -3.52 -11.36 22.21
C ILE A 133 -2.56 -12.22 23.04
N ALA A 134 -1.27 -12.00 22.86
CA ALA A 134 -0.21 -12.75 23.53
C ALA A 134 1.01 -11.84 23.78
N TRP A 135 1.80 -12.17 24.81
CA TRP A 135 3.12 -11.56 24.99
C TRP A 135 4.05 -12.01 23.88
N PHE A 136 4.51 -11.06 23.07
CA PHE A 136 5.30 -11.34 21.88
C PHE A 136 6.22 -10.18 21.50
N ALA A 137 7.26 -10.44 20.72
CA ALA A 137 8.04 -9.38 20.07
C ALA A 137 7.22 -8.81 18.89
N ASP A 138 6.30 -7.90 19.22
CA ASP A 138 5.28 -7.39 18.30
C ASP A 138 5.83 -6.29 17.39
N ARG A 139 6.71 -6.71 16.47
CA ARG A 139 7.40 -5.83 15.51
C ARG A 139 7.59 -6.54 14.18
N PRO A 140 7.58 -5.80 13.05
CA PRO A 140 7.55 -6.41 11.72
C PRO A 140 8.85 -7.11 11.29
N ASP A 141 10.00 -6.83 11.91
CA ASP A 141 11.27 -7.51 11.63
C ASP A 141 11.46 -8.84 12.39
N VAL A 142 10.48 -9.25 13.19
CA VAL A 142 10.44 -10.57 13.83
C VAL A 142 9.48 -11.45 13.05
N MET A 143 10.03 -12.26 12.17
CA MET A 143 9.29 -13.14 11.28
C MET A 143 9.35 -14.59 11.77
N SER A 144 8.19 -15.23 11.90
CA SER A 144 8.03 -16.57 12.45
C SER A 144 7.09 -17.41 11.60
N ARG A 145 7.27 -18.74 11.61
CA ARG A 145 6.26 -19.69 11.13
C ARG A 145 5.25 -19.96 12.25
N TYR A 146 3.97 -20.04 11.89
CA TYR A 146 2.90 -20.17 12.88
C TYR A 146 2.15 -21.49 12.70
N ARG A 147 1.97 -22.19 13.83
CA ARG A 147 0.98 -23.26 13.97
C ARG A 147 -0.07 -22.82 14.99
N VAL A 148 -1.33 -22.97 14.66
CA VAL A 148 -2.45 -22.44 15.45
C VAL A 148 -3.46 -23.54 15.72
N THR A 149 -3.81 -23.74 16.99
CA THR A 149 -4.91 -24.61 17.42
C THR A 149 -6.00 -23.77 18.04
N LEU A 150 -7.19 -23.83 17.46
CA LEU A 150 -8.39 -23.14 17.95
C LEU A 150 -9.34 -24.13 18.57
N ARG A 151 -9.82 -23.86 19.79
CA ARG A 151 -10.86 -24.64 20.46
C ARG A 151 -11.98 -23.70 20.88
N ALA A 152 -13.22 -24.05 20.56
CA ALA A 152 -14.38 -23.23 20.89
C ALA A 152 -15.62 -24.09 21.18
N ALA A 153 -16.62 -23.51 21.82
CA ALA A 153 -17.93 -24.11 22.00
C ALA A 153 -18.57 -24.47 20.64
N PRO A 154 -19.46 -25.48 20.57
CA PRO A 154 -20.11 -25.88 19.32
C PRO A 154 -20.95 -24.78 18.66
N ASP A 155 -21.23 -23.69 19.38
CA ASP A 155 -21.87 -22.50 18.85
C ASP A 155 -21.01 -21.72 17.85
N TYR A 156 -19.72 -22.01 17.75
CA TYR A 156 -18.75 -21.44 16.81
C TYR A 156 -18.29 -22.51 15.80
N PRO A 157 -19.15 -22.91 14.81
CA PRO A 157 -18.84 -24.02 13.91
C PRO A 157 -17.73 -23.72 12.91
N VAL A 158 -17.41 -22.46 12.65
CA VAL A 158 -16.33 -22.00 11.78
C VAL A 158 -15.16 -21.54 12.65
N LEU A 159 -13.98 -22.14 12.43
CA LEU A 159 -12.73 -21.83 13.15
C LEU A 159 -11.62 -21.62 12.10
N LEU A 160 -11.25 -20.38 11.82
CA LEU A 160 -10.29 -20.00 10.79
C LEU A 160 -9.02 -19.38 11.39
N SER A 161 -7.88 -19.67 10.75
CA SER A 161 -6.62 -18.97 10.99
C SER A 161 -5.78 -18.92 9.71
N ASN A 162 -4.59 -18.34 9.80
CA ASN A 162 -3.68 -18.20 8.65
C ASN A 162 -3.20 -19.56 8.11
N GLY A 163 -2.94 -19.60 6.81
CA GLY A 163 -2.27 -20.72 6.17
C GLY A 163 -3.21 -21.85 5.76
N ASN A 164 -2.76 -23.09 5.92
CA ASN A 164 -3.45 -24.31 5.48
C ASN A 164 -4.11 -25.03 6.68
N LEU A 165 -5.34 -25.49 6.49
CA LEU A 165 -6.04 -26.31 7.48
C LEU A 165 -5.41 -27.72 7.52
N LEU A 166 -4.91 -28.13 8.68
CA LEU A 166 -4.32 -29.47 8.88
C LEU A 166 -5.36 -30.49 9.34
N ALA A 167 -6.19 -30.13 10.32
CA ALA A 167 -7.16 -31.04 10.91
C ALA A 167 -8.33 -30.30 11.56
N THR A 168 -9.46 -30.99 11.68
CA THR A 168 -10.60 -30.59 12.51
C THR A 168 -11.04 -31.77 13.36
N ALA A 169 -11.54 -31.49 14.59
CA ALA A 169 -12.04 -32.52 15.48
C ALA A 169 -13.17 -32.00 16.37
N THR A 170 -14.02 -32.91 16.85
CA THR A 170 -14.88 -32.66 18.00
C THR A 170 -14.23 -33.30 19.23
N LEU A 171 -13.98 -32.51 20.25
CA LEU A 171 -13.33 -32.95 21.50
C LEU A 171 -14.31 -33.76 22.36
N PRO A 172 -13.81 -34.57 23.34
CA PRO A 172 -14.68 -35.37 24.23
C PRO A 172 -15.66 -34.53 25.05
N ASP A 173 -15.35 -33.27 25.31
CA ASP A 173 -16.22 -32.31 26.02
C ASP A 173 -17.25 -31.60 25.09
N GLY A 174 -17.27 -31.95 23.81
CA GLY A 174 -18.18 -31.40 22.79
C GLY A 174 -17.68 -30.13 22.12
N ARG A 175 -16.55 -29.54 22.54
CA ARG A 175 -15.96 -28.40 21.84
C ARG A 175 -15.42 -28.81 20.46
N LEU A 176 -15.37 -27.82 19.57
CA LEU A 176 -14.77 -27.97 18.25
C LEU A 176 -13.30 -27.55 18.29
N GLN A 177 -12.47 -28.25 17.51
CA GLN A 177 -11.06 -27.92 17.33
C GLN A 177 -10.73 -27.80 15.85
N ALA A 178 -9.88 -26.82 15.49
CA ALA A 178 -9.22 -26.73 14.20
C ALA A 178 -7.73 -26.45 14.36
N GLU A 179 -6.91 -27.10 13.54
CA GLU A 179 -5.46 -26.92 13.51
C GLU A 179 -5.03 -26.34 12.16
N TRP A 180 -4.25 -25.28 12.22
CA TRP A 180 -3.78 -24.52 11.07
C TRP A 180 -2.26 -24.40 11.09
N GLU A 181 -1.65 -24.29 9.90
CA GLU A 181 -0.22 -24.04 9.74
C GLU A 181 0.01 -23.03 8.63
N ASP A 182 0.74 -21.97 8.94
CA ASP A 182 1.31 -21.09 7.93
C ASP A 182 2.79 -21.45 7.78
N PRO A 183 3.17 -22.06 6.63
CA PRO A 183 4.54 -22.53 6.43
C PRO A 183 5.52 -21.40 6.12
N PHE A 184 5.02 -20.19 5.80
CA PHE A 184 5.84 -19.05 5.46
C PHE A 184 6.09 -18.17 6.68
N PRO A 185 7.35 -17.73 6.90
CA PRO A 185 7.62 -16.76 7.96
C PRO A 185 6.87 -15.45 7.73
N LYS A 186 6.20 -14.98 8.77
CA LYS A 186 5.50 -13.69 8.77
C LYS A 186 5.65 -12.98 10.11
N PRO A 187 5.57 -11.63 10.15
CA PRO A 187 5.47 -10.88 11.39
C PRO A 187 4.10 -11.08 12.06
N SER A 188 4.03 -10.73 13.33
CA SER A 188 2.84 -10.86 14.17
C SER A 188 1.64 -10.04 13.68
N TYR A 189 1.87 -8.90 13.01
CA TYR A 189 0.77 -8.06 12.54
C TYR A 189 -0.09 -8.72 11.44
N LEU A 190 0.42 -9.76 10.79
CA LEU A 190 -0.29 -10.56 9.78
C LEU A 190 -1.07 -11.75 10.36
N PHE A 191 -0.98 -11.95 11.68
CA PHE A 191 -1.77 -12.99 12.34
C PHE A 191 -3.26 -12.68 12.29
N ALA A 192 -4.06 -13.70 11.99
CA ALA A 192 -5.52 -13.61 12.08
C ALA A 192 -6.15 -14.87 12.63
N LEU A 193 -7.28 -14.68 13.31
CA LEU A 193 -8.19 -15.69 13.80
C LEU A 193 -9.62 -15.21 13.60
N VAL A 194 -10.49 -16.10 13.12
CA VAL A 194 -11.93 -15.87 13.07
C VAL A 194 -12.64 -17.13 13.61
N ALA A 195 -13.59 -16.94 14.53
CA ALA A 195 -14.42 -18.03 15.01
C ALA A 195 -15.87 -17.58 15.13
N GLY A 196 -16.81 -18.34 14.52
CA GLY A 196 -18.20 -17.89 14.54
C GLY A 196 -19.18 -18.73 13.79
N ARG A 197 -20.41 -18.21 13.72
CA ARG A 197 -21.47 -18.71 12.85
C ARG A 197 -21.42 -17.94 11.54
N LEU A 198 -20.68 -18.46 10.59
CA LEU A 198 -20.50 -17.88 9.27
C LEU A 198 -20.95 -18.84 8.19
N THR A 199 -21.41 -18.31 7.09
CA THR A 199 -21.61 -19.03 5.83
C THR A 199 -20.50 -18.68 4.87
N HIS A 200 -20.30 -19.46 3.81
CA HIS A 200 -19.31 -19.16 2.81
C HIS A 200 -19.73 -19.55 1.40
N ARG A 201 -19.18 -18.84 0.44
CA ARG A 201 -19.14 -19.22 -0.97
C ARG A 201 -17.71 -19.61 -1.31
N GLU A 202 -17.54 -20.66 -2.13
CA GLU A 202 -16.19 -21.14 -2.48
C GLU A 202 -16.08 -21.56 -3.95
N GLU A 203 -14.85 -21.52 -4.45
CA GLU A 203 -14.48 -22.00 -5.78
C GLU A 203 -13.11 -22.66 -5.74
N ARG A 204 -12.95 -23.79 -6.45
CA ARG A 204 -11.63 -24.38 -6.72
C ARG A 204 -11.07 -23.83 -8.01
N VAL A 205 -9.86 -23.31 -7.95
CA VAL A 205 -9.17 -22.69 -9.08
C VAL A 205 -7.83 -23.38 -9.26
N ARG A 206 -7.45 -23.62 -10.52
CA ARG A 206 -6.12 -24.16 -10.84
C ARG A 206 -5.16 -23.02 -11.15
N THR A 207 -4.03 -22.92 -10.44
CA THR A 207 -2.98 -21.91 -10.69
C THR A 207 -2.28 -22.15 -12.03
N GLN A 208 -1.46 -21.22 -12.48
CA GLN A 208 -0.72 -21.32 -13.73
C GLN A 208 0.23 -22.54 -13.75
N SER A 209 0.85 -22.89 -12.61
CA SER A 209 1.69 -24.09 -12.47
C SER A 209 0.89 -25.39 -12.37
N GLY A 210 -0.44 -25.31 -12.29
CA GLY A 210 -1.35 -26.46 -12.25
C GLY A 210 -1.73 -26.95 -10.85
N ARG A 211 -1.42 -26.20 -9.77
CA ARG A 211 -1.90 -26.51 -8.41
C ARG A 211 -3.39 -26.18 -8.30
N ASP A 212 -4.14 -27.03 -7.61
CA ASP A 212 -5.52 -26.74 -7.23
C ASP A 212 -5.52 -25.96 -5.90
N VAL A 213 -6.15 -24.79 -5.89
CA VAL A 213 -6.29 -23.92 -4.72
C VAL A 213 -7.76 -23.60 -4.47
N LEU A 214 -8.11 -23.33 -3.21
CA LEU A 214 -9.48 -23.05 -2.77
C LEU A 214 -9.61 -21.56 -2.43
N LEU A 215 -10.52 -20.87 -3.11
CA LEU A 215 -10.90 -19.49 -2.81
C LEU A 215 -12.22 -19.51 -2.03
N GLN A 216 -12.29 -18.79 -0.91
CA GLN A 216 -13.47 -18.78 -0.04
C GLN A 216 -13.79 -17.36 0.41
N VAL A 217 -15.09 -17.01 0.38
CA VAL A 217 -15.61 -15.73 0.93
C VAL A 217 -16.64 -16.05 2.01
N TYR A 218 -16.32 -15.66 3.24
CA TYR A 218 -17.16 -15.87 4.41
C TYR A 218 -17.98 -14.62 4.75
N SER A 219 -19.20 -14.82 5.19
CA SER A 219 -20.11 -13.74 5.62
C SER A 219 -21.06 -14.20 6.71
N ASP A 220 -21.77 -13.26 7.33
CA ASP A 220 -22.89 -13.59 8.21
C ASP A 220 -23.99 -14.36 7.46
N PRO A 221 -24.69 -15.28 8.12
CA PRO A 221 -25.85 -15.97 7.56
C PRO A 221 -26.89 -14.98 7.00
N GLY A 222 -27.44 -15.30 5.82
CA GLY A 222 -28.38 -14.44 5.10
C GLY A 222 -27.73 -13.41 4.17
N SER A 223 -26.41 -13.44 4.02
CA SER A 223 -25.66 -12.57 3.09
C SER A 223 -25.04 -13.34 1.92
N GLU A 224 -25.34 -14.61 1.76
CA GLU A 224 -24.71 -15.53 0.80
C GLU A 224 -24.85 -15.08 -0.66
N ASN A 225 -26.02 -14.48 -0.99
CA ASN A 225 -26.32 -13.99 -2.34
C ASN A 225 -25.59 -12.66 -2.69
N ARG A 226 -24.88 -12.07 -1.73
CA ARG A 226 -24.15 -10.80 -1.91
C ARG A 226 -22.62 -10.96 -1.98
N THR A 227 -22.11 -12.18 -1.92
CA THR A 227 -20.67 -12.51 -1.92
C THR A 227 -20.14 -12.94 -3.27
N GLU A 228 -20.98 -13.04 -4.31
CA GLU A 228 -20.62 -13.56 -5.62
C GLU A 228 -19.54 -12.70 -6.29
N TRP A 229 -19.75 -11.38 -6.31
CA TRP A 229 -18.80 -10.46 -6.93
C TRP A 229 -17.44 -10.44 -6.21
N ALA A 230 -17.43 -10.55 -4.88
CA ALA A 230 -16.19 -10.66 -4.12
C ALA A 230 -15.38 -11.92 -4.49
N LEU A 231 -16.04 -13.07 -4.67
CA LEU A 231 -15.36 -14.29 -5.09
C LEU A 231 -14.86 -14.18 -6.54
N GLU A 232 -15.64 -13.57 -7.43
CA GLU A 232 -15.22 -13.31 -8.80
C GLU A 232 -14.02 -12.36 -8.86
N SER A 233 -14.05 -11.28 -8.09
CA SER A 233 -12.95 -10.31 -7.96
C SER A 233 -11.67 -10.96 -7.45
N LEU A 234 -11.79 -11.86 -6.47
CA LEU A 234 -10.65 -12.63 -5.95
C LEU A 234 -10.03 -13.53 -7.03
N ARG A 235 -10.86 -14.19 -7.86
CA ARG A 235 -10.38 -14.96 -9.00
C ARG A 235 -9.70 -14.08 -10.05
N HIS A 236 -10.24 -12.88 -10.31
CA HIS A 236 -9.62 -11.90 -11.21
C HIS A 236 -8.25 -11.48 -10.72
N ALA A 237 -8.12 -11.15 -9.44
CA ALA A 237 -6.86 -10.74 -8.82
C ALA A 237 -5.79 -11.84 -8.91
N LEU A 238 -6.17 -13.10 -8.60
CA LEU A 238 -5.28 -14.26 -8.74
C LEU A 238 -4.77 -14.40 -10.17
N ARG A 239 -5.66 -14.34 -11.18
CA ARG A 239 -5.27 -14.47 -12.59
C ARG A 239 -4.41 -13.34 -13.09
N TRP A 240 -4.71 -12.13 -12.65
CA TRP A 240 -3.95 -10.96 -13.04
C TRP A 240 -2.52 -11.01 -12.49
N ASP A 241 -2.34 -11.37 -11.23
CA ASP A 241 -1.04 -11.46 -10.59
C ASP A 241 -0.16 -12.56 -11.22
N GLU A 242 -0.76 -13.72 -11.51
CA GLU A 242 -0.11 -14.80 -12.27
C GLU A 242 0.35 -14.33 -13.66
N SER A 243 -0.51 -13.60 -14.39
CA SER A 243 -0.22 -13.23 -15.77
C SER A 243 0.76 -12.04 -15.87
N ARG A 244 0.61 -11.03 -15.03
CA ARG A 244 1.40 -9.80 -15.12
C ARG A 244 2.72 -9.88 -14.38
N PHE A 245 2.75 -10.51 -13.21
CA PHE A 245 3.95 -10.60 -12.37
C PHE A 245 4.49 -12.03 -12.21
N GLY A 246 3.77 -13.06 -12.65
CA GLY A 246 4.16 -14.45 -12.47
C GLY A 246 4.09 -14.90 -11.01
N LEU A 247 3.28 -14.20 -10.20
CA LEU A 247 3.14 -14.45 -8.77
C LEU A 247 1.91 -15.31 -8.52
N GLU A 248 2.12 -16.58 -8.17
CA GLU A 248 1.05 -17.49 -7.83
C GLU A 248 0.69 -17.43 -6.34
N LEU A 249 -0.55 -17.80 -6.01
CA LEU A 249 -0.92 -18.05 -4.62
C LEU A 249 -0.04 -19.17 -4.06
N ASP A 250 0.63 -18.91 -2.95
CA ASP A 250 1.60 -19.82 -2.32
C ASP A 250 0.98 -20.77 -1.28
N LEU A 251 -0.30 -20.58 -0.94
CA LEU A 251 -1.10 -21.41 -0.04
C LEU A 251 -2.08 -22.30 -0.80
N ASP A 252 -2.63 -23.33 -0.13
CA ASP A 252 -3.66 -24.21 -0.72
C ASP A 252 -5.04 -23.57 -0.71
N ARG A 253 -5.21 -22.46 0.03
CA ARG A 253 -6.45 -21.69 0.08
C ARG A 253 -6.20 -20.21 0.32
N PHE A 254 -7.20 -19.42 -0.03
CA PHE A 254 -7.28 -18.00 0.29
C PHE A 254 -8.69 -17.66 0.77
N MET A 255 -8.78 -17.02 1.91
CA MET A 255 -10.02 -16.73 2.60
C MET A 255 -10.22 -15.23 2.75
N VAL A 256 -11.42 -14.75 2.47
CA VAL A 256 -11.91 -13.39 2.70
C VAL A 256 -13.06 -13.48 3.68
N VAL A 257 -13.06 -12.67 4.73
CA VAL A 257 -14.12 -12.65 5.74
C VAL A 257 -14.71 -11.25 5.87
N ALA A 258 -16.02 -11.13 5.65
CA ALA A 258 -16.75 -9.88 5.82
C ALA A 258 -17.13 -9.66 7.29
N VAL A 259 -16.78 -8.48 7.83
CA VAL A 259 -17.06 -8.06 9.21
C VAL A 259 -17.80 -6.74 9.22
N ARG A 260 -18.78 -6.57 10.13
CA ARG A 260 -19.55 -5.32 10.24
C ARG A 260 -18.84 -4.24 11.06
N ASP A 261 -18.23 -4.64 12.18
CA ASP A 261 -17.48 -3.74 13.06
C ASP A 261 -15.99 -3.93 12.80
N PHE A 262 -15.43 -3.07 11.97
CA PHE A 262 -14.04 -3.12 11.55
C PHE A 262 -13.48 -1.69 11.39
N ASN A 263 -12.30 -1.42 11.94
CA ASN A 263 -11.71 -0.08 11.96
C ASN A 263 -11.13 0.37 10.61
N MET A 264 -10.93 -0.56 9.68
CA MET A 264 -10.25 -0.34 8.40
C MET A 264 -11.18 -0.70 7.23
N GLY A 265 -10.74 -0.45 5.99
CA GLY A 265 -11.40 -0.97 4.80
C GLY A 265 -11.25 -2.47 4.68
N ALA A 266 -10.00 -2.94 4.76
CA ALA A 266 -9.64 -4.35 4.79
C ALA A 266 -8.27 -4.56 5.44
N MET A 267 -7.85 -5.82 5.56
CA MET A 267 -6.55 -6.22 6.13
C MET A 267 -6.04 -7.49 5.46
N GLU A 268 -4.79 -7.46 5.03
CA GLU A 268 -4.10 -8.48 4.25
C GLU A 268 -3.58 -9.68 5.06
N ASN A 269 -4.10 -9.99 6.22
CA ASN A 269 -3.64 -11.13 7.02
C ASN A 269 -3.39 -12.36 6.15
N LYS A 270 -2.19 -12.94 6.22
CA LYS A 270 -1.71 -14.00 5.32
C LYS A 270 -2.73 -15.14 5.14
N GLY A 271 -3.33 -15.24 3.96
CA GLY A 271 -4.29 -16.29 3.60
C GLY A 271 -5.67 -16.18 4.26
N LEU A 272 -5.90 -15.22 5.15
CA LEU A 272 -7.17 -14.96 5.84
C LEU A 272 -7.40 -13.46 5.95
N ASN A 273 -7.79 -12.84 4.85
CA ASN A 273 -8.05 -11.42 4.80
C ASN A 273 -9.36 -11.08 5.50
N ILE A 274 -9.37 -10.01 6.29
CA ILE A 274 -10.55 -9.53 7.01
C ILE A 274 -10.96 -8.18 6.44
N PHE A 275 -12.23 -8.04 6.08
CA PHE A 275 -12.77 -6.91 5.33
C PHE A 275 -13.94 -6.27 6.06
N ASN A 276 -14.02 -4.95 6.02
CA ASN A 276 -15.28 -4.28 6.23
C ASN A 276 -16.30 -4.82 5.22
N ALA A 277 -17.49 -5.17 5.68
CA ALA A 277 -18.54 -5.77 4.86
C ALA A 277 -18.92 -4.91 3.62
N ALA A 278 -18.69 -3.59 3.68
CA ALA A 278 -18.91 -2.69 2.55
C ALA A 278 -18.05 -3.00 1.33
N TYR A 279 -16.88 -3.63 1.53
CA TYR A 279 -15.95 -4.04 0.45
C TYR A 279 -16.02 -5.54 0.10
N VAL A 280 -17.10 -6.22 0.52
CA VAL A 280 -17.37 -7.63 0.17
C VAL A 280 -18.78 -7.81 -0.37
N LEU A 281 -19.78 -7.16 0.29
CA LEU A 281 -21.18 -7.44 0.04
C LEU A 281 -21.78 -6.46 -0.99
N ALA A 282 -22.13 -6.98 -2.16
CA ALA A 282 -22.88 -6.25 -3.19
C ALA A 282 -24.27 -6.86 -3.38
N ASP A 283 -25.30 -6.06 -3.22
CA ASP A 283 -26.68 -6.43 -3.55
C ASP A 283 -27.03 -5.86 -4.93
N PRO A 284 -27.32 -6.68 -5.95
CA PRO A 284 -27.62 -6.19 -7.30
C PRO A 284 -28.78 -5.19 -7.37
N ALA A 285 -29.67 -5.19 -6.39
CA ALA A 285 -30.80 -4.26 -6.34
C ALA A 285 -30.42 -2.86 -5.82
N THR A 286 -29.28 -2.71 -5.13
CA THR A 286 -28.92 -1.47 -4.43
C THR A 286 -27.48 -1.00 -4.66
N ALA A 287 -26.58 -1.90 -5.07
CA ALA A 287 -25.18 -1.56 -5.33
C ALA A 287 -25.05 -0.76 -6.64
N THR A 288 -24.21 0.27 -6.60
CA THR A 288 -23.83 1.06 -7.77
C THR A 288 -22.57 0.49 -8.44
N ASP A 289 -22.25 0.94 -9.66
CA ASP A 289 -21.00 0.58 -10.35
C ASP A 289 -19.77 0.90 -9.46
N ALA A 290 -19.76 2.04 -8.79
CA ALA A 290 -18.70 2.41 -7.86
C ALA A 290 -18.56 1.43 -6.67
N ASN A 291 -19.65 0.82 -6.20
CA ASN A 291 -19.57 -0.23 -5.18
C ASN A 291 -18.90 -1.50 -5.74
N TYR A 292 -19.25 -1.91 -6.96
CA TYR A 292 -18.64 -3.05 -7.62
C TYR A 292 -17.14 -2.83 -7.89
N GLU A 293 -16.78 -1.66 -8.41
CA GLU A 293 -15.38 -1.27 -8.64
C GLU A 293 -14.58 -1.23 -7.34
N GLY A 294 -15.14 -0.64 -6.29
CA GLY A 294 -14.51 -0.57 -4.97
C GLY A 294 -14.27 -1.95 -4.34
N ILE A 295 -15.22 -2.88 -4.48
CA ILE A 295 -15.04 -4.27 -4.02
C ILE A 295 -13.90 -4.94 -4.80
N GLU A 296 -13.89 -4.85 -6.14
CA GLU A 296 -12.86 -5.47 -6.96
C GLU A 296 -11.47 -4.89 -6.68
N SER A 297 -11.36 -3.57 -6.55
CA SER A 297 -10.10 -2.87 -6.24
C SER A 297 -9.55 -3.29 -4.88
N VAL A 298 -10.36 -3.24 -3.81
CA VAL A 298 -9.89 -3.57 -2.45
C VAL A 298 -9.57 -5.06 -2.31
N ILE A 299 -10.35 -5.97 -2.93
CA ILE A 299 -10.02 -7.40 -2.98
C ILE A 299 -8.71 -7.63 -3.72
N GLY A 300 -8.47 -6.91 -4.82
CA GLY A 300 -7.20 -6.95 -5.53
C GLY A 300 -6.05 -6.46 -4.65
N HIS A 301 -6.22 -5.31 -3.99
CA HIS A 301 -5.23 -4.74 -3.07
C HIS A 301 -4.78 -5.75 -2.00
N GLU A 302 -5.73 -6.32 -1.26
CA GLU A 302 -5.42 -7.27 -0.18
C GLU A 302 -4.83 -8.59 -0.71
N TYR A 303 -5.28 -9.06 -1.87
CA TYR A 303 -4.70 -10.22 -2.51
C TYR A 303 -3.24 -9.98 -2.92
N PHE A 304 -2.93 -8.80 -3.49
CA PHE A 304 -1.56 -8.48 -3.96
C PHE A 304 -0.59 -8.32 -2.80
N HIS A 305 -1.05 -7.93 -1.63
CA HIS A 305 -0.25 -7.95 -0.41
C HIS A 305 0.30 -9.33 -0.08
N ASN A 306 -0.27 -10.43 -0.57
CA ASN A 306 0.27 -11.77 -0.34
C ASN A 306 1.77 -11.86 -0.67
N TRP A 307 2.22 -11.12 -1.69
CA TRP A 307 3.61 -10.99 -2.09
C TRP A 307 4.23 -9.66 -1.64
N THR A 308 3.56 -8.54 -1.91
CA THR A 308 4.06 -7.19 -1.59
C THR A 308 3.55 -6.70 -0.23
N GLY A 309 4.12 -7.22 0.84
CA GLY A 309 3.76 -6.98 2.23
C GLY A 309 3.89 -8.22 3.11
N ASN A 310 3.51 -9.42 2.61
CA ASN A 310 3.53 -10.65 3.38
C ASN A 310 4.79 -11.48 3.12
N ARG A 311 5.08 -11.86 1.88
CA ARG A 311 6.31 -12.60 1.53
C ARG A 311 7.55 -11.71 1.68
N VAL A 312 7.48 -10.47 1.24
CA VAL A 312 8.46 -9.43 1.57
C VAL A 312 7.74 -8.36 2.36
N THR A 313 8.19 -8.10 3.58
CA THR A 313 7.53 -7.20 4.53
C THR A 313 8.42 -6.02 4.94
N CYS A 314 7.85 -5.10 5.73
CA CYS A 314 8.54 -3.93 6.26
C CYS A 314 9.48 -4.31 7.40
N ARG A 315 10.72 -3.78 7.40
CA ARG A 315 11.65 -3.92 8.52
C ARG A 315 11.14 -3.23 9.79
N ASP A 316 10.55 -2.07 9.62
CA ASP A 316 9.98 -1.23 10.68
C ASP A 316 8.82 -0.40 10.11
N TRP A 317 8.02 0.19 10.96
CA TRP A 317 6.81 0.92 10.54
C TRP A 317 7.08 2.20 9.76
N PHE A 318 8.31 2.72 9.76
CA PHE A 318 8.69 3.83 8.88
C PHE A 318 8.70 3.43 7.41
N GLN A 319 8.81 2.14 7.12
CA GLN A 319 8.81 1.57 5.77
C GLN A 319 7.40 1.30 5.23
N LEU A 320 6.33 1.74 5.88
CA LEU A 320 4.94 1.38 5.56
C LEU A 320 4.60 1.55 4.07
N SER A 321 5.07 2.62 3.42
CA SER A 321 4.85 2.84 1.98
C SER A 321 5.52 1.78 1.09
N LEU A 322 6.48 1.01 1.60
CA LEU A 322 7.08 -0.12 0.88
C LEU A 322 6.01 -1.14 0.49
N LYS A 323 5.08 -1.43 1.39
CA LYS A 323 3.96 -2.33 1.09
C LYS A 323 2.76 -1.56 0.52
N GLU A 324 2.34 -0.47 1.14
CA GLU A 324 1.13 0.24 0.76
C GLU A 324 1.25 0.96 -0.59
N GLY A 325 2.31 1.76 -0.78
CA GLY A 325 2.51 2.46 -2.04
C GLY A 325 2.68 1.51 -3.22
N LEU A 326 3.42 0.40 -3.04
CA LEU A 326 3.58 -0.62 -4.07
C LEU A 326 2.27 -1.34 -4.37
N THR A 327 1.48 -1.66 -3.36
CA THR A 327 0.24 -2.41 -3.53
C THR A 327 -0.88 -1.53 -4.09
N VAL A 328 -0.98 -0.25 -3.70
CA VAL A 328 -1.88 0.73 -4.34
C VAL A 328 -1.54 0.90 -5.82
N PHE A 329 -0.26 1.03 -6.18
CA PHE A 329 0.12 1.04 -7.60
C PHE A 329 -0.37 -0.22 -8.33
N ARG A 330 -0.26 -1.39 -7.72
CA ARG A 330 -0.68 -2.66 -8.32
C ARG A 330 -2.20 -2.76 -8.45
N ASP A 331 -2.96 -2.31 -7.44
CA ASP A 331 -4.43 -2.32 -7.52
C ASP A 331 -4.98 -1.31 -8.53
N GLN A 332 -4.34 -0.13 -8.68
CA GLN A 332 -4.66 0.84 -9.73
C GLN A 332 -4.45 0.25 -11.13
N GLU A 333 -3.33 -0.44 -11.37
CA GLU A 333 -3.04 -1.11 -12.63
C GLU A 333 -3.99 -2.28 -12.89
N PHE A 334 -4.33 -3.05 -11.84
CA PHE A 334 -5.32 -4.12 -11.89
C PHE A 334 -6.69 -3.58 -12.26
N SER A 335 -7.17 -2.56 -11.59
CA SER A 335 -8.48 -1.94 -11.85
C SER A 335 -8.55 -1.39 -13.28
N ALA A 336 -7.48 -0.75 -13.76
CA ALA A 336 -7.39 -0.27 -15.14
C ALA A 336 -7.47 -1.42 -16.16
N ASP A 337 -6.82 -2.57 -15.87
CA ASP A 337 -6.87 -3.75 -16.72
C ASP A 337 -8.25 -4.42 -16.69
N MET A 338 -8.93 -4.43 -15.53
CA MET A 338 -10.29 -4.98 -15.42
C MET A 338 -11.31 -4.10 -16.13
N MET A 339 -11.25 -2.78 -16.03
CA MET A 339 -12.09 -1.86 -16.79
C MET A 339 -11.90 -1.99 -18.30
N ALA A 340 -10.69 -2.34 -18.75
CA ALA A 340 -10.35 -2.53 -20.17
C ALA A 340 -10.70 -3.94 -20.70
N ARG A 341 -11.05 -4.88 -19.83
CA ARG A 341 -11.24 -6.29 -20.21
C ARG A 341 -12.39 -6.49 -21.19
N GLY A 342 -12.10 -7.20 -22.27
CA GLY A 342 -13.11 -7.52 -23.30
C GLY A 342 -13.46 -6.37 -24.24
N LEU A 343 -12.82 -5.22 -24.12
CA LEU A 343 -12.97 -4.07 -25.02
C LEU A 343 -12.00 -4.17 -26.20
N ASP A 344 -12.32 -3.48 -27.29
CA ASP A 344 -11.36 -3.26 -28.38
C ASP A 344 -10.21 -2.32 -27.92
N GLU A 345 -9.15 -2.23 -28.70
CA GLU A 345 -7.93 -1.49 -28.35
C GLU A 345 -8.20 -0.01 -28.01
N GLN A 346 -9.07 0.67 -28.79
CA GLN A 346 -9.40 2.08 -28.56
C GLN A 346 -10.23 2.26 -27.30
N ALA A 347 -11.25 1.44 -27.09
CA ALA A 347 -12.10 1.49 -25.91
C ALA A 347 -11.31 1.08 -24.64
N ALA A 348 -10.42 0.09 -24.75
CA ALA A 348 -9.53 -0.31 -23.67
C ALA A 348 -8.57 0.80 -23.25
N ALA A 349 -7.97 1.50 -24.21
CA ALA A 349 -7.11 2.66 -23.92
C ALA A 349 -7.89 3.79 -23.22
N SER A 350 -9.13 4.04 -23.66
CA SER A 350 -10.02 5.02 -23.00
C SER A 350 -10.37 4.61 -21.57
N ALA A 351 -10.73 3.36 -21.34
CA ALA A 351 -11.05 2.84 -20.00
C ALA A 351 -9.86 2.98 -19.01
N ARG A 352 -8.64 2.64 -19.44
CA ARG A 352 -7.42 2.83 -18.65
C ARG A 352 -7.16 4.30 -18.34
N ALA A 353 -7.42 5.20 -19.30
CA ALA A 353 -7.26 6.63 -19.11
C ALA A 353 -8.27 7.19 -18.09
N VAL A 354 -9.52 6.71 -18.09
CA VAL A 354 -10.53 7.08 -17.09
C VAL A 354 -10.07 6.66 -15.69
N LYS A 355 -9.59 5.43 -15.52
CA LYS A 355 -9.06 4.99 -14.21
C LYS A 355 -7.87 5.84 -13.77
N ARG A 356 -6.95 6.19 -14.68
CA ARG A 356 -5.83 7.08 -14.37
C ARG A 356 -6.30 8.47 -13.93
N ILE A 357 -7.33 9.00 -14.56
CA ILE A 357 -7.94 10.29 -14.16
C ILE A 357 -8.48 10.19 -12.72
N ASP A 358 -9.21 9.12 -12.39
CA ASP A 358 -9.77 8.92 -11.05
C ASP A 358 -8.67 8.82 -9.98
N ASP A 359 -7.57 8.11 -10.25
CA ASP A 359 -6.41 8.04 -9.35
C ASP A 359 -5.83 9.43 -9.10
N VAL A 360 -5.67 10.24 -10.15
CA VAL A 360 -5.13 11.61 -10.02
C VAL A 360 -6.11 12.53 -9.31
N VAL A 361 -7.41 12.40 -9.53
CA VAL A 361 -8.45 13.15 -8.81
C VAL A 361 -8.36 12.84 -7.31
N THR A 362 -8.24 11.57 -6.94
CA THR A 362 -8.07 11.13 -5.55
C THR A 362 -6.80 11.72 -4.93
N LEU A 363 -5.66 11.60 -5.62
CA LEU A 363 -4.39 12.17 -5.18
C LEU A 363 -4.50 13.68 -4.94
N ARG A 364 -5.06 14.43 -5.89
CA ARG A 364 -5.19 15.90 -5.80
C ARG A 364 -6.19 16.34 -4.73
N ALA A 365 -7.27 15.59 -4.53
CA ALA A 365 -8.30 15.93 -3.55
C ALA A 365 -7.88 15.62 -2.11
N ALA A 366 -7.11 14.56 -1.87
CA ALA A 366 -6.72 14.12 -0.53
C ALA A 366 -5.25 14.39 -0.22
N GLN A 367 -4.31 13.99 -1.08
CA GLN A 367 -2.89 13.98 -0.78
C GLN A 367 -2.24 15.37 -0.97
N PHE A 368 -2.57 16.12 -2.00
CA PHE A 368 -2.00 17.46 -2.20
C PHE A 368 -2.34 18.42 -1.06
N PRO A 369 -3.58 18.48 -0.54
CA PRO A 369 -3.88 19.25 0.68
C PRO A 369 -3.13 18.76 1.91
N GLU A 370 -2.99 17.45 2.11
CA GLU A 370 -2.20 16.86 3.21
C GLU A 370 -0.73 17.30 3.12
N ASP A 371 -0.16 17.24 1.92
CA ASP A 371 1.24 17.61 1.65
C ASP A 371 1.52 19.12 1.76
N ALA A 372 0.49 19.96 1.67
CA ALA A 372 0.57 21.41 1.87
C ALA A 372 0.26 21.83 3.32
N GLY A 373 -0.31 20.94 4.11
CA GLY A 373 -0.81 21.19 5.45
C GLY A 373 0.25 21.11 6.57
N PRO A 374 -0.17 21.34 7.81
CA PRO A 374 0.72 21.30 8.98
C PRO A 374 1.20 19.87 9.33
N MET A 375 0.50 18.85 8.86
CA MET A 375 0.82 17.44 9.08
C MET A 375 1.59 16.81 7.91
N ALA A 376 2.03 17.60 6.94
CA ALA A 376 2.81 17.13 5.81
C ALA A 376 4.05 16.36 6.28
N HIS A 377 4.27 15.20 5.66
CA HIS A 377 5.36 14.28 5.95
C HIS A 377 5.82 13.58 4.67
N PRO A 378 7.06 13.08 4.61
CA PRO A 378 7.50 12.26 3.49
C PRO A 378 6.81 10.88 3.50
N ILE A 379 6.79 10.17 2.38
CA ILE A 379 6.23 8.81 2.29
C ILE A 379 6.96 7.82 3.23
N ARG A 380 8.21 8.11 3.61
CA ARG A 380 8.95 7.44 4.68
C ARG A 380 9.24 8.46 5.78
N PRO A 381 8.36 8.58 6.79
CA PRO A 381 8.53 9.50 7.90
C PRO A 381 9.80 9.23 8.71
N ASP A 382 10.28 10.24 9.45
CA ASP A 382 11.46 10.11 10.32
C ASP A 382 11.10 9.87 11.79
N SER A 383 9.86 10.14 12.18
CA SER A 383 9.37 9.95 13.56
C SER A 383 7.86 9.82 13.60
N TYR A 384 7.36 9.12 14.63
CA TYR A 384 5.93 9.08 14.98
C TYR A 384 5.73 8.97 16.50
N GLN A 385 4.54 9.30 16.96
CA GLN A 385 4.08 9.06 18.33
C GLN A 385 3.03 7.94 18.37
N GLU A 386 2.19 7.89 17.35
CA GLU A 386 1.20 6.84 17.13
C GLU A 386 1.27 6.43 15.66
N ILE A 387 1.60 5.15 15.42
CA ILE A 387 1.81 4.65 14.05
C ILE A 387 0.54 4.71 13.21
N GLY A 388 -0.63 4.51 13.82
CA GLY A 388 -1.92 4.61 13.13
C GLY A 388 -2.16 5.94 12.42
N ASN A 389 -1.46 7.02 12.82
CA ASN A 389 -1.53 8.32 12.17
C ASN A 389 -0.80 8.38 10.81
N PHE A 390 -0.05 7.35 10.42
CA PHE A 390 0.67 7.30 9.14
C PHE A 390 0.00 6.44 8.07
N TYR A 391 -1.18 5.94 8.30
CA TYR A 391 -2.05 5.36 7.28
C TYR A 391 -2.75 6.50 6.52
N THR A 392 -1.98 7.23 5.73
CA THR A 392 -2.31 8.54 5.14
C THR A 392 -2.34 8.49 3.63
N ALA A 393 -3.03 9.45 2.98
CA ALA A 393 -2.98 9.61 1.54
C ALA A 393 -1.54 9.79 1.01
N THR A 394 -0.64 10.38 1.80
CA THR A 394 0.78 10.50 1.43
C THR A 394 1.46 9.13 1.34
N VAL A 395 1.29 8.27 2.33
CA VAL A 395 1.92 6.93 2.36
C VAL A 395 1.36 6.03 1.28
N TYR A 396 0.04 6.08 1.02
CA TYR A 396 -0.69 5.25 0.06
C TYR A 396 -0.62 5.83 -1.35
N GLU A 397 -1.28 6.96 -1.60
CA GLU A 397 -1.47 7.52 -2.95
C GLU A 397 -0.18 8.14 -3.51
N LYS A 398 0.51 9.00 -2.75
CA LYS A 398 1.81 9.50 -3.20
C LYS A 398 2.86 8.39 -3.24
N GLY A 399 2.77 7.42 -2.32
CA GLY A 399 3.57 6.19 -2.38
C GLY A 399 3.40 5.47 -3.72
N ALA A 400 2.18 5.27 -4.17
CA ALA A 400 1.86 4.67 -5.47
C ALA A 400 2.41 5.49 -6.64
N GLU A 401 2.31 6.81 -6.59
CA GLU A 401 2.88 7.69 -7.62
C GLU A 401 4.41 7.59 -7.68
N VAL A 402 5.08 7.42 -6.54
CA VAL A 402 6.54 7.19 -6.51
C VAL A 402 6.89 5.85 -7.15
N ILE A 403 6.08 4.80 -6.96
CA ILE A 403 6.25 3.53 -7.68
C ILE A 403 5.96 3.71 -9.18
N ARG A 404 4.88 4.42 -9.53
CA ARG A 404 4.52 4.71 -10.93
C ARG A 404 5.61 5.47 -11.67
N MET A 405 6.30 6.40 -11.02
CA MET A 405 7.46 7.06 -11.63
C MET A 405 8.59 6.07 -11.95
N GLN A 406 8.85 5.10 -11.08
CA GLN A 406 9.85 4.05 -11.36
C GLN A 406 9.39 3.16 -12.53
N HIS A 407 8.10 2.81 -12.57
CA HIS A 407 7.51 2.12 -13.73
C HIS A 407 7.69 2.92 -15.03
N THR A 408 7.43 4.24 -15.00
CA THR A 408 7.61 5.14 -16.14
C THR A 408 9.07 5.19 -16.61
N LEU A 409 10.03 5.28 -15.69
CA LEU A 409 11.47 5.33 -16.00
C LEU A 409 11.99 4.01 -16.58
N LEU A 410 11.48 2.88 -16.12
CA LEU A 410 11.91 1.53 -16.52
C LEU A 410 11.14 1.00 -17.73
N GLY A 411 9.92 1.48 -17.95
CA GLY A 411 8.93 0.87 -18.83
C GLY A 411 8.45 -0.49 -18.29
N GLU A 412 7.33 -1.00 -18.80
CA GLU A 412 6.72 -2.26 -18.34
C GLU A 412 7.71 -3.45 -18.24
N PRO A 413 8.52 -3.78 -19.29
CA PRO A 413 9.46 -4.89 -19.18
C PRO A 413 10.60 -4.65 -18.19
N GLY A 414 10.96 -3.38 -17.94
CA GLY A 414 11.99 -3.03 -16.98
C GLY A 414 11.49 -3.08 -15.56
N PHE A 415 10.29 -2.60 -15.32
CA PHE A 415 9.66 -2.68 -14.01
C PHE A 415 9.40 -4.14 -13.61
N ARG A 416 8.92 -4.97 -14.53
CA ARG A 416 8.76 -6.40 -14.28
C ARG A 416 10.10 -7.07 -13.89
N ALA A 417 11.18 -6.79 -14.61
CA ALA A 417 12.52 -7.30 -14.27
C ALA A 417 13.00 -6.79 -12.90
N GLY A 418 12.67 -5.55 -12.53
CA GLY A 418 12.95 -4.98 -11.21
C GLY A 418 12.17 -5.69 -10.09
N MET A 419 10.90 -6.02 -10.33
CA MET A 419 10.06 -6.80 -9.40
C MET A 419 10.62 -8.22 -9.22
N ASP A 420 10.98 -8.90 -10.31
CA ASP A 420 11.60 -10.23 -10.25
C ASP A 420 12.90 -10.19 -9.43
N GLU A 421 13.72 -9.16 -9.60
CA GLU A 421 14.97 -8.95 -8.84
C GLU A 421 14.69 -8.64 -7.36
N TYR A 422 13.66 -7.86 -7.06
CA TYR A 422 13.23 -7.56 -5.69
C TYR A 422 12.85 -8.84 -4.94
N PHE A 423 11.99 -9.69 -5.52
CA PHE A 423 11.62 -10.97 -4.91
C PHE A 423 12.80 -11.94 -4.83
N ARG A 424 13.64 -12.01 -5.86
CA ARG A 424 14.83 -12.86 -5.84
C ARG A 424 15.79 -12.52 -4.68
N ARG A 425 15.91 -11.21 -4.34
CA ARG A 425 16.78 -10.75 -3.24
C ARG A 425 16.15 -10.93 -1.87
N HIS A 426 14.85 -10.72 -1.76
CA HIS A 426 14.22 -10.39 -0.50
C HIS A 426 13.05 -11.28 -0.08
N ASP A 427 12.72 -12.32 -0.84
CA ASP A 427 11.66 -13.25 -0.45
C ASP A 427 11.92 -13.83 0.95
N GLY A 428 10.89 -13.77 1.83
CA GLY A 428 10.98 -14.20 3.21
C GLY A 428 11.73 -13.23 4.15
N GLN A 429 11.92 -11.97 3.76
CA GLN A 429 12.65 -10.96 4.54
C GLN A 429 11.79 -9.74 4.88
N ALA A 430 12.19 -9.06 5.96
CA ALA A 430 11.69 -7.73 6.34
C ALA A 430 12.72 -6.67 5.92
N VAL A 431 12.35 -5.78 5.00
CA VAL A 431 13.27 -4.89 4.28
C VAL A 431 12.82 -3.43 4.29
N THR A 432 13.59 -2.55 3.65
CA THR A 432 13.37 -1.11 3.60
C THR A 432 12.94 -0.63 2.21
N CYS A 433 12.42 0.58 2.13
CA CYS A 433 12.16 1.26 0.85
C CYS A 433 13.44 1.36 0.00
N ASP A 434 14.61 1.56 0.64
CA ASP A 434 15.88 1.64 -0.09
C ASP A 434 16.26 0.31 -0.74
N ASP A 435 15.90 -0.84 -0.17
CA ASP A 435 16.11 -2.18 -0.75
C ASP A 435 15.26 -2.36 -2.03
N PHE A 436 14.02 -1.89 -2.01
CA PHE A 436 13.17 -1.88 -3.20
C PHE A 436 13.78 -1.01 -4.32
N VAL A 437 14.14 0.25 -3.99
CA VAL A 437 14.77 1.15 -4.98
C VAL A 437 16.05 0.55 -5.52
N ALA A 438 16.85 -0.13 -4.70
CA ALA A 438 18.10 -0.77 -5.15
C ALA A 438 17.86 -1.92 -6.15
N ALA A 439 16.75 -2.66 -6.02
CA ALA A 439 16.35 -3.66 -7.02
C ALA A 439 15.98 -3.00 -8.35
N MET A 440 15.17 -1.94 -8.33
CA MET A 440 14.81 -1.17 -9.53
C MET A 440 16.01 -0.49 -10.17
N GLU A 441 16.89 0.10 -9.35
CA GLU A 441 18.12 0.77 -9.80
C GLU A 441 19.05 -0.16 -10.55
N SER A 442 19.15 -1.43 -10.14
CA SER A 442 20.00 -2.41 -10.84
C SER A 442 19.56 -2.62 -12.29
N VAL A 443 18.27 -2.59 -12.56
CA VAL A 443 17.70 -2.70 -13.91
C VAL A 443 17.83 -1.38 -14.67
N TYR A 444 17.57 -0.26 -14.00
CA TYR A 444 17.69 1.07 -14.59
C TYR A 444 19.13 1.35 -15.06
N ALA A 445 20.13 1.13 -14.19
CA ALA A 445 21.53 1.35 -14.50
C ALA A 445 22.06 0.44 -15.63
N ALA A 446 21.57 -0.81 -15.69
CA ALA A 446 21.93 -1.74 -16.77
C ALA A 446 21.45 -1.24 -18.15
N ARG A 447 20.31 -0.54 -18.20
CA ARG A 447 19.75 0.05 -19.44
C ARG A 447 20.26 1.45 -19.73
N ASN A 448 20.76 2.16 -18.73
CA ASN A 448 21.23 3.54 -18.80
C ASN A 448 22.66 3.65 -18.23
N PRO A 449 23.70 3.20 -18.94
CA PRO A 449 25.08 3.21 -18.42
C PRO A 449 25.51 4.58 -17.90
N GLY A 450 26.03 4.62 -16.68
CA GLY A 450 26.48 5.84 -16.00
C GLY A 450 25.37 6.65 -15.32
N ARG A 451 24.13 6.15 -15.27
CA ARG A 451 22.99 6.76 -14.55
C ARG A 451 22.54 5.85 -13.42
N ASP A 452 22.01 6.46 -12.36
CA ASP A 452 21.50 5.77 -11.17
C ASP A 452 20.19 6.42 -10.67
N LEU A 453 19.63 5.89 -9.60
CA LEU A 453 18.44 6.42 -8.92
C LEU A 453 18.78 7.12 -7.59
N SER A 454 20.02 7.57 -7.37
CA SER A 454 20.42 8.24 -6.13
C SER A 454 19.60 9.49 -5.84
N VAL A 455 19.35 10.32 -6.87
CA VAL A 455 18.48 11.52 -6.76
C VAL A 455 17.02 11.13 -6.55
N PHE A 456 16.58 10.01 -7.13
CA PHE A 456 15.20 9.52 -6.99
C PHE A 456 14.84 9.17 -5.54
N ARG A 457 15.80 8.69 -4.74
CA ARG A 457 15.59 8.37 -3.30
C ARG A 457 15.08 9.55 -2.47
N ARG A 458 15.22 10.78 -2.95
CA ARG A 458 14.70 11.99 -2.29
C ARG A 458 13.18 12.01 -2.20
N TRP A 459 12.46 11.30 -3.08
CA TRP A 459 11.01 11.15 -2.97
C TRP A 459 10.57 10.46 -1.68
N TYR A 460 11.43 9.62 -1.11
CA TYR A 460 11.16 8.92 0.15
C TYR A 460 11.47 9.77 1.40
N SER A 461 12.25 10.84 1.29
CA SER A 461 12.78 11.59 2.43
C SER A 461 12.37 13.06 2.49
N GLN A 462 11.83 13.62 1.42
CA GLN A 462 11.35 15.00 1.36
C GLN A 462 9.84 15.04 1.19
N ALA A 463 9.16 15.84 2.05
CA ALA A 463 7.72 16.07 1.96
C ALA A 463 7.39 17.18 0.94
N GLY A 464 6.12 17.46 0.72
CA GLY A 464 5.65 18.54 -0.14
C GLY A 464 5.57 18.17 -1.62
N THR A 465 4.74 18.90 -2.34
CA THR A 465 4.48 18.70 -3.77
C THR A 465 5.35 19.66 -4.59
N PRO A 466 6.29 19.16 -5.43
CA PRO A 466 7.11 20.01 -6.26
C PRO A 466 6.28 20.80 -7.28
N ARG A 467 6.72 22.03 -7.58
CA ARG A 467 6.20 22.83 -8.69
C ARG A 467 7.22 22.86 -9.81
N VAL A 468 6.78 22.64 -11.03
CA VAL A 468 7.61 22.65 -12.23
C VAL A 468 7.13 23.77 -13.15
N SER A 469 7.92 24.84 -13.25
CA SER A 469 7.68 25.91 -14.20
C SER A 469 8.30 25.54 -15.54
N VAL A 470 7.53 25.73 -16.61
CA VAL A 470 7.91 25.37 -17.97
C VAL A 470 8.07 26.64 -18.80
N LYS A 471 9.14 26.72 -19.58
CA LYS A 471 9.35 27.79 -20.56
C LYS A 471 9.70 27.19 -21.93
N LEU A 472 9.02 27.68 -22.98
CA LEU A 472 9.34 27.35 -24.37
C LEU A 472 10.02 28.57 -25.03
N ASP A 473 11.14 28.31 -25.71
CA ASP A 473 11.81 29.27 -26.58
C ASP A 473 11.90 28.65 -27.99
N HIS A 474 11.16 29.24 -28.95
CA HIS A 474 11.09 28.76 -30.32
C HIS A 474 11.84 29.70 -31.28
N ASP A 475 12.71 29.13 -32.09
CA ASP A 475 13.40 29.82 -33.18
C ASP A 475 12.89 29.30 -34.54
N ALA A 476 12.01 30.09 -35.14
CA ALA A 476 11.41 29.75 -36.41
C ALA A 476 12.41 29.67 -37.61
N GLN A 477 13.58 30.33 -37.52
CA GLN A 477 14.57 30.27 -38.57
C GLN A 477 15.31 28.93 -38.59
N SER A 478 15.63 28.41 -37.43
CA SER A 478 16.32 27.12 -37.31
C SER A 478 15.38 25.92 -37.11
N GLY A 479 14.07 26.17 -36.90
CA GLY A 479 13.09 25.14 -36.58
C GLY A 479 13.40 24.43 -35.26
N ARG A 480 13.95 25.14 -34.27
CA ARG A 480 14.31 24.60 -32.94
C ARG A 480 13.39 25.12 -31.87
N CYS A 481 12.92 24.22 -31.02
CA CYS A 481 12.14 24.55 -29.83
C CYS A 481 12.87 24.08 -28.59
N THR A 482 13.27 25.00 -27.71
CA THR A 482 13.93 24.67 -26.44
C THR A 482 12.91 24.73 -25.31
N VAL A 483 12.75 23.61 -24.63
CA VAL A 483 11.93 23.45 -23.41
C VAL A 483 12.85 23.54 -22.21
N THR A 484 12.57 24.47 -21.31
CA THR A 484 13.29 24.63 -20.05
C THR A 484 12.34 24.31 -18.90
N LEU A 485 12.70 23.35 -18.06
CA LEU A 485 12.01 23.00 -16.83
C LEU A 485 12.78 23.54 -15.63
N THR A 486 12.07 24.13 -14.67
CA THR A 486 12.62 24.59 -13.40
C THR A 486 11.74 24.08 -12.26
N GLN A 487 12.32 23.29 -11.36
CA GLN A 487 11.59 22.75 -10.21
C GLN A 487 11.88 23.54 -8.93
N ARG A 488 10.86 23.62 -8.07
CA ARG A 488 10.98 24.14 -6.70
C ARG A 488 10.02 23.41 -5.78
N CYS A 489 10.41 23.19 -4.54
CA CYS A 489 9.57 22.66 -3.49
C CYS A 489 9.86 23.41 -2.19
N ALA A 490 8.85 24.04 -1.60
CA ALA A 490 9.02 24.76 -0.34
C ALA A 490 9.02 23.78 0.85
N PRO A 491 9.70 24.10 1.97
CA PRO A 491 9.56 23.34 3.20
C PRO A 491 8.12 23.32 3.70
N VAL A 492 7.65 22.20 4.20
CA VAL A 492 6.28 21.98 4.69
C VAL A 492 6.28 21.24 6.04
N GLY A 493 5.15 21.26 6.76
CA GLY A 493 4.94 20.49 7.97
C GLY A 493 6.08 20.62 8.99
N VAL A 494 6.65 19.49 9.39
CA VAL A 494 7.75 19.41 10.38
C VAL A 494 9.04 20.07 9.89
N GLU A 495 9.25 20.19 8.60
CA GLU A 495 10.44 20.84 8.01
C GLU A 495 10.48 22.35 8.36
N LYS A 496 9.31 23.01 8.44
CA LYS A 496 9.18 24.41 8.89
C LYS A 496 9.45 24.57 10.38
N ARG A 497 9.11 23.55 11.19
CA ARG A 497 9.26 23.61 12.65
C ARG A 497 10.71 23.43 13.12
N ALA A 498 11.54 22.83 12.31
CA ALA A 498 12.92 22.49 12.67
C ALA A 498 13.82 23.72 12.88
N GLY A 499 13.36 24.96 12.61
CA GLY A 499 14.09 26.21 12.83
C GLY A 499 15.43 26.28 12.11
N ARG A 500 15.67 25.38 11.16
CA ARG A 500 16.84 25.29 10.30
C ARG A 500 16.43 25.74 8.91
N ASP A 501 17.34 26.32 8.18
CA ASP A 501 17.25 26.46 6.72
C ASP A 501 17.25 25.06 6.10
N PHE A 502 16.10 24.38 6.14
CA PHE A 502 15.93 23.09 5.48
C PHE A 502 15.87 23.35 3.97
N ALA A 503 17.03 23.26 3.34
CA ALA A 503 17.13 23.43 1.90
C ALA A 503 16.64 22.14 1.22
N LYS A 504 15.48 22.19 0.59
CA LYS A 504 15.00 21.15 -0.30
C LYS A 504 15.99 20.95 -1.44
N GLN A 505 16.31 19.69 -1.71
CA GLN A 505 17.11 19.29 -2.86
C GLN A 505 16.18 18.99 -4.06
N ALA A 506 16.71 19.15 -5.27
CA ALA A 506 15.98 18.81 -6.49
C ALA A 506 15.56 17.34 -6.50
N PHE A 507 14.33 17.07 -6.94
CA PHE A 507 13.82 15.71 -7.15
C PHE A 507 14.23 15.18 -8.52
N HIS A 508 14.22 13.86 -8.71
CA HIS A 508 14.23 13.24 -10.02
C HIS A 508 12.80 13.13 -10.53
N ILE A 509 12.42 13.99 -11.47
CA ILE A 509 11.08 14.09 -12.02
C ILE A 509 11.07 13.56 -13.45
N PRO A 510 10.44 12.41 -13.72
CA PRO A 510 10.15 11.97 -15.09
C PRO A 510 9.00 12.80 -15.66
N PHE A 511 9.30 13.70 -16.60
CA PHE A 511 8.36 14.65 -17.16
C PHE A 511 8.04 14.30 -18.61
N ALA A 512 6.87 13.72 -18.87
CA ALA A 512 6.44 13.36 -20.22
C ALA A 512 5.87 14.59 -20.95
N ILE A 513 6.32 14.81 -22.18
CA ILE A 513 5.92 15.95 -23.00
C ILE A 513 5.59 15.53 -24.42
N GLY A 514 4.59 16.20 -25.00
CA GLY A 514 4.28 16.24 -26.42
C GLY A 514 4.21 17.68 -26.92
N LEU A 515 4.30 17.88 -28.24
CA LEU A 515 4.08 19.17 -28.89
C LEU A 515 3.03 19.00 -29.99
N LEU A 516 2.11 19.94 -30.10
CA LEU A 516 1.10 19.98 -31.15
C LEU A 516 1.29 21.21 -32.04
N ASP A 517 0.95 21.07 -33.32
CA ASP A 517 0.88 22.24 -34.22
C ASP A 517 -0.43 23.04 -34.00
N ALA A 518 -0.57 24.16 -34.66
CA ALA A 518 -1.74 25.03 -34.58
C ALA A 518 -3.06 24.38 -35.06
N GLN A 519 -2.99 23.22 -35.70
CA GLN A 519 -4.14 22.42 -36.16
C GLN A 519 -4.42 21.23 -35.22
N GLY A 520 -3.69 21.13 -34.10
CA GLY A 520 -3.85 20.07 -33.12
C GLY A 520 -3.22 18.72 -33.48
N ARG A 521 -2.36 18.69 -34.53
CA ARG A 521 -1.66 17.47 -34.92
C ARG A 521 -0.40 17.31 -34.06
N ALA A 522 -0.19 16.09 -33.53
CA ALA A 522 1.05 15.77 -32.80
C ALA A 522 2.28 15.95 -33.70
N LEU A 523 3.28 16.67 -33.22
CA LEU A 523 4.56 16.85 -33.89
C LEU A 523 5.50 15.71 -33.53
N PRO A 524 6.22 15.11 -34.49
CA PRO A 524 7.27 14.14 -34.21
C PRO A 524 8.45 14.85 -33.52
N LEU A 525 8.75 14.44 -32.29
CA LEU A 525 9.78 15.05 -31.46
C LEU A 525 11.15 14.45 -31.74
N HIS A 526 12.06 15.26 -32.27
CA HIS A 526 13.45 14.90 -32.54
C HIS A 526 14.35 15.46 -31.42
N LEU A 527 14.89 14.59 -30.56
CA LEU A 527 15.75 14.96 -29.45
C LEU A 527 17.08 14.19 -29.53
N ASN A 528 18.21 14.91 -29.58
CA ASN A 528 19.57 14.33 -29.52
C ASN A 528 19.81 13.21 -30.56
N GLY A 529 19.27 13.33 -31.76
CA GLY A 529 19.42 12.34 -32.84
C GLY A 529 18.69 11.00 -32.60
N GLN A 530 17.84 10.91 -31.59
CA GLN A 530 17.00 9.74 -31.35
C GLN A 530 15.83 9.68 -32.37
N PRO A 531 15.29 8.49 -32.64
CA PRO A 531 14.08 8.36 -33.45
C PRO A 531 12.94 9.24 -32.91
N ALA A 532 12.22 9.88 -33.81
CA ALA A 532 11.09 10.74 -33.46
C ALA A 532 9.98 9.96 -32.74
N ARG A 533 9.35 10.60 -31.76
CA ARG A 533 8.22 10.06 -30.97
C ARG A 533 7.21 11.18 -30.74
N ASP A 534 5.95 10.83 -30.56
CA ASP A 534 4.89 11.79 -30.22
C ASP A 534 4.94 12.20 -28.73
N THR A 535 5.57 11.39 -27.90
CA THR A 535 5.80 11.66 -26.48
C THR A 535 7.26 11.35 -26.12
N VAL A 536 7.92 12.30 -25.45
CA VAL A 536 9.29 12.14 -24.95
C VAL A 536 9.28 12.29 -23.43
N LEU A 537 10.01 11.42 -22.75
CA LEU A 537 10.23 11.50 -21.31
C LEU A 537 11.52 12.30 -21.04
N LEU A 538 11.35 13.46 -20.40
CA LEU A 538 12.46 14.29 -19.92
C LEU A 538 12.74 13.95 -18.46
N GLU A 539 14.00 13.68 -18.12
CA GLU A 539 14.36 13.37 -16.73
C GLU A 539 15.00 14.59 -16.07
N LEU A 540 14.22 15.32 -15.29
CA LEU A 540 14.68 16.49 -14.55
C LEU A 540 15.26 16.06 -13.20
N THR A 541 16.58 16.01 -13.09
CA THR A 541 17.32 15.61 -11.88
C THR A 541 17.97 16.79 -11.14
N GLU A 542 17.99 17.96 -11.78
CA GLU A 542 18.55 19.22 -11.26
C GLU A 542 17.46 20.25 -11.01
N ALA A 543 17.79 21.35 -10.35
CA ALA A 543 16.85 22.46 -10.13
C ALA A 543 16.33 23.05 -11.45
N ARG A 544 17.13 22.98 -12.51
CA ARG A 544 16.78 23.45 -13.85
C ARG A 544 17.55 22.66 -14.91
N ALA A 545 16.84 22.31 -15.99
CA ALA A 545 17.43 21.69 -17.18
C ALA A 545 16.68 22.14 -18.44
N SER A 546 17.34 22.01 -19.60
CA SER A 546 16.79 22.40 -20.90
C SER A 546 17.04 21.32 -21.94
N TRP A 547 16.06 21.13 -22.81
CA TRP A 547 16.12 20.19 -23.95
C TRP A 547 15.68 20.91 -25.22
N THR A 548 16.40 20.70 -26.31
CA THR A 548 16.10 21.33 -27.61
C THR A 548 15.59 20.28 -28.58
N PHE A 549 14.36 20.45 -29.03
CA PHE A 549 13.75 19.67 -30.09
C PHE A 549 14.05 20.32 -31.44
N GLU A 550 14.36 19.50 -32.42
CA GLU A 550 14.65 19.91 -33.79
C GLU A 550 13.43 19.66 -34.70
N GLN A 551 13.39 20.30 -35.86
CA GLN A 551 12.34 20.16 -36.86
C GLN A 551 10.95 20.58 -36.35
N VAL A 552 10.89 21.61 -35.52
CA VAL A 552 9.67 22.28 -35.06
C VAL A 552 9.46 23.54 -35.88
N PRO A 553 8.64 23.52 -36.95
CA PRO A 553 8.60 24.62 -37.93
C PRO A 553 7.97 25.90 -37.39
N ASP A 554 6.91 25.76 -36.57
CA ASP A 554 6.15 26.88 -36.01
C ASP A 554 6.11 26.76 -34.46
N MET A 555 5.69 27.85 -33.78
CA MET A 555 5.50 27.84 -32.32
C MET A 555 4.47 26.77 -31.95
N PRO A 556 4.86 25.72 -31.22
CA PRO A 556 3.95 24.63 -30.88
C PRO A 556 3.13 24.92 -29.62
N VAL A 557 2.00 24.23 -29.49
CA VAL A 557 1.26 24.13 -28.22
C VAL A 557 1.80 22.93 -27.42
N PRO A 558 2.32 23.15 -26.20
CA PRO A 558 2.90 22.06 -25.43
C PRO A 558 1.84 21.27 -24.67
N SER A 559 1.88 19.96 -24.81
CA SER A 559 1.16 18.97 -23.99
C SER A 559 2.12 18.52 -22.88
N LEU A 560 1.87 18.97 -21.65
CA LEU A 560 2.79 18.83 -20.52
C LEU A 560 2.32 17.76 -19.52
N LEU A 561 3.26 17.06 -18.90
CA LEU A 561 3.03 16.05 -17.88
C LEU A 561 2.05 14.94 -18.36
N ARG A 562 2.22 14.47 -19.59
CA ARG A 562 1.37 13.45 -20.21
C ARG A 562 1.22 12.23 -19.31
N GLY A 563 0.00 11.69 -19.20
CA GLY A 563 -0.35 10.58 -18.32
C GLY A 563 -0.13 10.87 -16.84
N PHE A 564 0.06 12.14 -16.45
CA PHE A 564 0.46 12.55 -15.10
C PHE A 564 1.72 11.80 -14.66
N SER A 565 2.79 11.93 -15.42
CA SER A 565 4.02 11.15 -15.28
C SER A 565 4.79 11.37 -13.96
N ALA A 566 4.42 12.37 -13.15
CA ALA A 566 4.95 12.63 -11.82
C ALA A 566 3.94 13.42 -10.96
N PRO A 567 3.92 13.23 -9.62
CA PRO A 567 3.04 13.94 -8.70
C PRO A 567 3.56 15.36 -8.43
N VAL A 568 3.42 16.22 -9.42
CA VAL A 568 3.90 17.62 -9.40
C VAL A 568 2.81 18.60 -9.86
N ILE A 569 2.97 19.87 -9.56
CA ILE A 569 2.14 20.95 -10.07
C ILE A 569 2.89 21.62 -11.20
N VAL A 570 2.32 21.60 -12.40
CA VAL A 570 2.88 22.27 -13.58
C VAL A 570 2.46 23.74 -13.58
N GLU A 571 3.42 24.63 -13.88
CA GLU A 571 3.20 26.05 -14.04
C GLU A 571 3.57 26.45 -15.47
N TYR A 572 2.55 26.70 -16.27
CA TYR A 572 2.66 27.19 -17.64
C TYR A 572 1.45 28.07 -17.98
N ASP A 573 1.66 29.12 -18.74
CA ASP A 573 0.60 30.09 -19.08
C ASP A 573 0.01 29.78 -20.46
N TRP A 574 -0.81 28.71 -20.54
CA TRP A 574 -1.60 28.43 -21.75
C TRP A 574 -2.65 29.49 -21.98
N SER A 575 -2.80 29.93 -23.23
CA SER A 575 -3.98 30.68 -23.63
C SER A 575 -5.24 29.79 -23.62
N ASP A 576 -6.42 30.40 -23.52
CA ASP A 576 -7.68 29.63 -23.61
C ASP A 576 -7.80 28.92 -24.99
N ALA A 577 -7.21 29.48 -26.05
CA ALA A 577 -7.15 28.83 -27.35
C ALA A 577 -6.25 27.57 -27.34
N ASP A 578 -5.10 27.61 -26.64
CA ASP A 578 -4.22 26.45 -26.49
C ASP A 578 -4.92 25.34 -25.70
N LEU A 579 -5.61 25.70 -24.63
CA LEU A 579 -6.37 24.73 -23.82
C LEU A 579 -7.51 24.10 -24.61
N ALA A 580 -8.25 24.88 -25.40
CA ALA A 580 -9.30 24.38 -26.27
C ALA A 580 -8.73 23.43 -27.34
N LEU A 581 -7.57 23.75 -27.91
CA LEU A 581 -6.89 22.91 -28.88
C LEU A 581 -6.41 21.59 -28.26
N LEU A 582 -5.79 21.65 -27.07
CA LEU A 582 -5.38 20.46 -26.32
C LEU A 582 -6.58 19.58 -25.94
N SER A 583 -7.66 20.16 -25.41
CA SER A 583 -8.86 19.43 -25.02
C SER A 583 -9.52 18.71 -26.20
N ALA A 584 -9.47 19.30 -27.41
CA ALA A 584 -10.05 18.71 -28.62
C ALA A 584 -9.14 17.67 -29.29
N HIS A 585 -7.83 17.87 -29.29
CA HIS A 585 -6.93 17.19 -30.23
C HIS A 585 -5.74 16.46 -29.60
N ASP A 586 -5.42 16.67 -28.32
CA ASP A 586 -4.27 16.00 -27.72
C ASP A 586 -4.42 14.47 -27.84
N THR A 587 -3.34 13.81 -28.19
CA THR A 587 -3.30 12.33 -28.28
C THR A 587 -3.20 11.66 -26.92
N ASP A 588 -2.78 12.41 -25.87
CA ASP A 588 -2.78 11.93 -24.49
C ASP A 588 -4.15 12.18 -23.82
N PRO A 589 -4.87 11.13 -23.41
CA PRO A 589 -6.22 11.29 -22.86
C PRO A 589 -6.24 12.07 -21.55
N PHE A 590 -5.18 11.92 -20.71
CA PHE A 590 -5.08 12.67 -19.46
C PHE A 590 -4.89 14.17 -19.73
N ALA A 591 -3.98 14.53 -20.62
CA ALA A 591 -3.73 15.93 -20.98
C ALA A 591 -4.97 16.58 -21.64
N ARG A 592 -5.75 15.83 -22.43
CA ARG A 592 -7.05 16.28 -22.95
C ARG A 592 -8.02 16.63 -21.83
N TRP A 593 -8.20 15.74 -20.89
CA TRP A 593 -9.06 15.94 -19.72
C TRP A 593 -8.58 17.14 -18.89
N GLU A 594 -7.29 17.22 -18.60
CA GLU A 594 -6.68 18.30 -17.82
C GLU A 594 -6.91 19.67 -18.44
N ALA A 595 -6.71 19.80 -19.75
CA ALA A 595 -6.97 21.04 -20.47
C ALA A 595 -8.46 21.46 -20.38
N GLY A 596 -9.38 20.51 -20.49
CA GLY A 596 -10.82 20.74 -20.31
C GLY A 596 -11.15 21.19 -18.88
N GLN A 597 -10.54 20.59 -17.86
CA GLN A 597 -10.73 20.99 -16.46
C GLN A 597 -10.20 22.39 -16.16
N GLU A 598 -9.04 22.75 -16.71
CA GLU A 598 -8.48 24.10 -16.58
C GLU A 598 -9.39 25.14 -17.24
N LEU A 599 -9.90 24.88 -18.45
CA LEU A 599 -10.87 25.76 -19.10
C LEU A 599 -12.15 25.93 -18.26
N ALA A 600 -12.71 24.82 -17.75
CA ALA A 600 -13.91 24.84 -16.93
C ALA A 600 -13.67 25.63 -15.63
N THR A 601 -12.52 25.46 -15.01
CA THR A 601 -12.13 26.19 -13.79
C THR A 601 -12.04 27.68 -14.05
N ARG A 602 -11.39 28.11 -15.11
CA ARG A 602 -11.30 29.51 -15.52
C ARG A 602 -12.67 30.14 -15.80
N GLU A 603 -13.57 29.37 -16.46
CA GLU A 603 -14.93 29.81 -16.74
C GLU A 603 -15.74 29.99 -15.46
N ILE A 604 -15.73 29.00 -14.56
CA ILE A 604 -16.44 29.05 -13.27
C ILE A 604 -15.95 30.23 -12.42
N LEU A 605 -14.64 30.46 -12.35
CA LEU A 605 -14.07 31.58 -11.60
C LEU A 605 -14.46 32.94 -12.21
N ALA A 606 -14.47 33.05 -13.56
CA ALA A 606 -14.91 34.27 -14.25
C ALA A 606 -16.40 34.58 -14.02
N LEU A 607 -17.26 33.54 -14.11
CA LEU A 607 -18.69 33.67 -13.82
C LEU A 607 -18.93 34.02 -12.34
N THR A 608 -18.17 33.45 -11.43
CA THR A 608 -18.22 33.76 -9.99
C THR A 608 -17.88 35.24 -9.75
N ALA A 609 -16.79 35.73 -10.35
CA ALA A 609 -16.39 37.13 -10.24
C ALA A 609 -17.47 38.07 -10.82
N SER A 610 -18.06 37.73 -11.98
CA SER A 610 -19.15 38.49 -12.59
C SER A 610 -20.39 38.53 -11.67
N HIS A 611 -20.75 37.40 -11.07
CA HIS A 611 -21.85 37.34 -10.11
C HIS A 611 -21.62 38.23 -8.88
N GLN A 612 -20.42 38.17 -8.29
CA GLN A 612 -20.03 38.99 -7.15
C GLN A 612 -20.04 40.50 -7.49
N ALA A 613 -19.72 40.84 -8.74
CA ALA A 613 -19.78 42.22 -9.24
C ALA A 613 -21.19 42.67 -9.67
N GLY A 614 -22.21 41.82 -9.57
CA GLY A 614 -23.57 42.11 -10.01
C GLY A 614 -23.72 42.23 -11.55
N GLN A 615 -22.79 41.62 -12.30
CA GLN A 615 -22.79 41.62 -13.76
C GLN A 615 -23.59 40.42 -14.30
N PRO A 616 -24.14 40.50 -15.54
CA PRO A 616 -24.80 39.37 -16.17
C PRO A 616 -23.85 38.16 -16.33
N LEU A 617 -24.38 36.97 -16.08
CA LEU A 617 -23.65 35.72 -16.32
C LEU A 617 -23.73 35.38 -17.83
N ALA A 618 -22.57 35.29 -18.47
CA ALA A 618 -22.48 34.85 -19.85
C ALA A 618 -21.31 33.86 -19.99
N VAL A 619 -21.63 32.65 -20.44
CA VAL A 619 -20.62 31.63 -20.75
C VAL A 619 -19.89 32.02 -22.02
N ARG A 620 -18.57 31.95 -21.99
CA ARG A 620 -17.75 32.34 -23.17
C ARG A 620 -17.93 31.31 -24.30
N PRO A 621 -18.11 31.77 -25.56
CA PRO A 621 -18.30 30.84 -26.68
C PRO A 621 -17.18 29.82 -26.87
N ALA A 622 -15.96 30.17 -26.50
CA ALA A 622 -14.80 29.25 -26.56
C ALA A 622 -14.88 28.06 -25.60
N PHE A 623 -15.79 28.14 -24.62
CA PHE A 623 -16.00 27.04 -23.65
C PHE A 623 -17.14 26.10 -24.11
N ILE A 624 -18.10 26.60 -24.92
CA ILE A 624 -19.22 25.80 -25.47
C ILE A 624 -18.75 24.98 -26.67
#